data_78e8f21f90b69a22ec6898fb2df0b039
#
_entry.id   78e8f21f90b69a22ec6898fb2df0b039
#
_cell.length_a   1.000
_cell.length_b   1.000
_cell.length_c   1.000
_cell.angle_alpha   90.00
_cell.angle_beta   90.00
_cell.angle_gamma   90.00
#
_symmetry.space_group_name_H-M   'P 1'
#
loop_
_entity.id
_entity.type
_entity.pdbx_description
1 polymer ?
#
loop_
_entity_poly.entity_id
_entity_poly.type
_entity_poly.pdbx_seq_one_letter_code
_entity_poly.pdbx_strand_id
1 'polypeptide(L)'
;MRKPREQSRILKKFPARLGEVAREKAIDVGKIEIWFQDEARIGQKNKITRRWAKRGTRPSAPRDQRTASTYIFGAICPKLGKGAALILPSCNTEAMNLHLAEIAKTVAPGAHAVLLVDQAGWHLSARLLIPPNITILALPPKSPELNPVENIWQYMRDNWLSNRIFKSYDDIVDHCCYAWNTLVDRPWKIMSIGLRQWAHGF
;
A
#
# COMPACT_ATOMS: atom_id res chain seq x y z
N MET A 1 -13.94 23.75 -2.09
CA MET A 1 -12.96 23.48 -1.00
C MET A 1 -13.69 23.06 0.29
N ARG A 2 -14.11 21.77 0.43
CA ARG A 2 -14.77 21.27 1.68
C ARG A 2 -14.01 20.09 2.33
N LYS A 3 -12.76 19.83 1.92
CA LYS A 3 -11.95 18.67 2.34
C LYS A 3 -11.52 18.59 3.83
N PRO A 4 -11.15 19.65 4.54
CA PRO A 4 -10.55 19.51 5.88
C PRO A 4 -11.52 19.00 6.95
N ARG A 5 -12.83 19.32 6.83
CA ARG A 5 -13.81 18.98 7.88
C ARG A 5 -14.20 17.51 7.90
N GLU A 6 -14.35 16.88 6.75
CA GLU A 6 -14.76 15.47 6.64
C GLU A 6 -13.62 14.54 7.04
N GLN A 7 -12.40 14.82 6.60
CA GLN A 7 -11.19 14.10 7.02
C GLN A 7 -11.01 14.18 8.54
N SER A 8 -11.08 15.39 9.12
CA SER A 8 -10.96 15.58 10.57
C SER A 8 -12.04 14.80 11.35
N ARG A 9 -13.26 14.69 10.82
CA ARG A 9 -14.33 13.93 11.46
C ARG A 9 -14.07 12.41 11.44
N ILE A 10 -13.55 11.87 10.34
CA ILE A 10 -13.23 10.44 10.22
C ILE A 10 -12.05 10.10 11.13
N LEU A 11 -11.00 10.90 11.12
CA LEU A 11 -9.83 10.70 11.98
C LEU A 11 -10.20 10.69 13.46
N LYS A 12 -11.07 11.60 13.90
CA LYS A 12 -11.56 11.66 15.29
C LYS A 12 -12.42 10.46 15.69
N LYS A 13 -13.11 9.82 14.73
CA LYS A 13 -13.97 8.66 14.97
C LYS A 13 -13.24 7.32 14.81
N PHE A 14 -12.02 7.32 14.32
CA PHE A 14 -11.29 6.09 14.01
C PHE A 14 -11.07 5.21 15.25
N PRO A 15 -10.66 5.72 16.43
CA PRO A 15 -10.53 4.90 17.63
C PRO A 15 -11.86 4.23 18.04
N ALA A 16 -12.96 4.98 17.95
CA ALA A 16 -14.29 4.41 18.25
C ALA A 16 -14.64 3.29 17.27
N ARG A 17 -14.32 3.45 15.98
CA ARG A 17 -14.55 2.42 14.95
C ARG A 17 -13.72 1.16 15.19
N LEU A 18 -12.48 1.30 15.64
CA LEU A 18 -11.65 0.14 16.05
C LEU A 18 -12.28 -0.59 17.23
N GLY A 19 -12.79 0.13 18.23
CA GLY A 19 -13.52 -0.44 19.37
C GLY A 19 -14.80 -1.17 18.96
N GLU A 20 -15.51 -0.69 17.95
CA GLU A 20 -16.66 -1.40 17.36
C GLU A 20 -16.23 -2.71 16.70
N VAL A 21 -15.20 -2.70 15.85
CA VAL A 21 -14.65 -3.91 15.21
C VAL A 21 -14.18 -4.91 16.26
N ALA A 22 -13.49 -4.47 17.30
CA ALA A 22 -13.04 -5.34 18.39
C ALA A 22 -14.21 -6.05 19.06
N ARG A 23 -15.31 -5.34 19.35
CA ARG A 23 -16.53 -5.92 19.94
C ARG A 23 -17.24 -6.87 18.98
N GLU A 24 -17.40 -6.48 17.70
CA GLU A 24 -18.04 -7.31 16.67
C GLU A 24 -17.29 -8.64 16.45
N LYS A 25 -15.96 -8.62 16.59
CA LYS A 25 -15.09 -9.78 16.39
C LYS A 25 -14.76 -10.53 17.69
N ALA A 26 -15.25 -10.04 18.85
CA ALA A 26 -14.95 -10.58 20.18
C ALA A 26 -13.44 -10.72 20.45
N ILE A 27 -12.66 -9.71 20.10
CA ILE A 27 -11.20 -9.67 20.29
C ILE A 27 -10.77 -8.44 21.09
N ASP A 28 -9.58 -8.53 21.69
CA ASP A 28 -8.95 -7.39 22.35
C ASP A 28 -8.52 -6.34 21.31
N VAL A 29 -8.75 -5.05 21.58
CA VAL A 29 -8.30 -3.93 20.72
C VAL A 29 -6.78 -3.98 20.49
N GLY A 30 -6.01 -4.43 21.49
CA GLY A 30 -4.56 -4.61 21.38
C GLY A 30 -4.12 -5.65 20.36
N LYS A 31 -5.03 -6.57 19.96
CA LYS A 31 -4.80 -7.57 18.91
C LYS A 31 -5.26 -7.11 17.52
N ILE A 32 -5.70 -5.86 17.37
CA ILE A 32 -6.01 -5.30 16.05
C ILE A 32 -4.71 -4.83 15.41
N GLU A 33 -4.43 -5.34 14.21
CA GLU A 33 -3.39 -4.87 13.30
C GLU A 33 -4.01 -3.87 12.32
N ILE A 34 -3.51 -2.62 12.29
CA ILE A 34 -3.95 -1.62 11.33
C ILE A 34 -3.10 -1.73 10.08
N TRP A 35 -3.74 -2.07 8.98
CA TRP A 35 -3.13 -2.23 7.68
C TRP A 35 -3.61 -1.16 6.71
N PHE A 36 -2.73 -0.73 5.81
CA PHE A 36 -3.03 0.18 4.71
C PHE A 36 -2.68 -0.51 3.40
N GLN A 37 -3.57 -0.42 2.43
CA GLN A 37 -3.43 -1.08 1.14
C GLN A 37 -3.58 -0.07 -0.01
N ASP A 38 -2.87 -0.32 -1.12
CA ASP A 38 -2.94 0.45 -2.34
C ASP A 38 -2.30 -0.33 -3.50
N GLU A 39 -2.51 0.14 -4.75
CA GLU A 39 -1.88 -0.41 -5.93
C GLU A 39 -0.95 0.60 -6.62
N ALA A 40 0.18 0.09 -7.09
CA ALA A 40 1.09 0.85 -7.94
C ALA A 40 1.23 0.20 -9.31
N ARG A 41 0.96 0.97 -10.37
CA ARG A 41 1.31 0.55 -11.73
C ARG A 41 2.79 0.83 -11.99
N ILE A 42 3.53 -0.18 -12.41
CA ILE A 42 4.94 -0.11 -12.81
C ILE A 42 5.06 -0.60 -14.24
N GLY A 43 5.81 0.10 -15.06
CA GLY A 43 5.94 -0.26 -16.46
C GLY A 43 7.05 0.47 -17.19
N GLN A 44 7.18 0.16 -18.46
CA GLN A 44 8.23 0.70 -19.34
C GLN A 44 8.13 2.23 -19.48
N LYS A 45 6.91 2.80 -19.54
CA LYS A 45 6.70 4.26 -19.43
C LYS A 45 6.89 4.72 -17.99
N ASN A 46 8.12 4.78 -17.58
CA ASN A 46 8.54 5.09 -16.23
C ASN A 46 8.53 6.60 -15.95
N LYS A 47 8.25 7.00 -14.69
CA LYS A 47 8.49 8.38 -14.27
C LYS A 47 10.01 8.62 -14.14
N ILE A 48 10.47 9.72 -14.71
CA ILE A 48 11.83 10.22 -14.48
C ILE A 48 11.81 10.95 -13.13
N THR A 49 12.57 10.47 -12.19
CA THR A 49 12.74 11.12 -10.88
C THR A 49 14.08 11.87 -10.84
N ARG A 50 14.15 12.90 -9.99
CA ARG A 50 15.38 13.65 -9.77
C ARG A 50 16.45 12.74 -9.16
N ARG A 51 17.71 12.93 -9.57
CA ARG A 51 18.87 12.25 -9.01
C ARG A 51 19.93 13.26 -8.59
N TRP A 52 20.70 12.90 -7.60
CA TRP A 52 21.91 13.62 -7.26
C TRP A 52 22.93 13.49 -8.40
N ALA A 53 23.52 14.60 -8.81
CA ALA A 53 24.54 14.64 -9.82
C ALA A 53 25.61 15.65 -9.43
N LYS A 54 26.78 15.54 -10.04
CA LYS A 54 27.86 16.53 -9.83
C LYS A 54 27.37 17.93 -10.23
N ARG A 55 27.68 18.93 -9.41
CA ARG A 55 27.32 20.34 -9.67
C ARG A 55 27.77 20.74 -11.09
N GLY A 56 26.88 21.36 -11.84
CA GLY A 56 27.12 21.78 -13.23
C GLY A 56 26.85 20.71 -14.29
N THR A 57 26.43 19.48 -13.90
CA THR A 57 26.04 18.43 -14.83
C THR A 57 24.53 18.25 -14.88
N ARG A 58 24.02 17.84 -16.06
CA ARG A 58 22.63 17.38 -16.23
C ARG A 58 22.64 15.88 -16.46
N PRO A 59 22.21 15.05 -15.48
CA PRO A 59 22.08 13.62 -15.71
C PRO A 59 21.00 13.39 -16.77
N SER A 60 21.31 12.58 -17.79
CA SER A 60 20.32 12.10 -18.75
C SER A 60 19.66 10.84 -18.21
N ALA A 61 18.36 10.72 -18.43
CA ALA A 61 17.63 9.49 -18.19
C ALA A 61 17.00 9.02 -19.51
N PRO A 62 17.23 7.77 -19.93
CA PRO A 62 16.60 7.23 -21.12
C PRO A 62 15.09 7.15 -20.90
N ARG A 63 14.31 7.48 -21.93
CA ARG A 63 12.85 7.40 -21.92
C ARG A 63 12.39 6.25 -22.80
N ASP A 64 11.75 5.26 -22.19
CA ASP A 64 11.13 4.17 -22.91
C ASP A 64 9.72 4.57 -23.40
N GLN A 65 9.37 4.20 -24.63
CA GLN A 65 8.06 4.47 -25.21
C GLN A 65 7.15 3.21 -25.23
N ARG A 66 7.71 2.04 -24.94
CA ARG A 66 6.96 0.79 -24.86
C ARG A 66 5.94 0.83 -23.71
N THR A 67 4.93 -0.04 -23.74
CA THR A 67 3.73 0.10 -22.88
C THR A 67 3.51 -1.05 -21.93
N ALA A 68 4.36 -2.08 -21.91
CA ALA A 68 4.23 -3.19 -20.98
C ALA A 68 4.26 -2.69 -19.53
N SER A 69 3.37 -3.20 -18.71
CA SER A 69 3.24 -2.80 -17.30
C SER A 69 2.59 -3.91 -16.47
N THR A 70 2.86 -3.89 -15.18
CA THR A 70 2.25 -4.74 -14.15
C THR A 70 1.76 -3.88 -13.00
N TYR A 71 1.07 -4.48 -12.04
CA TYR A 71 0.60 -3.83 -10.81
C TYR A 71 1.22 -4.49 -9.59
N ILE A 72 1.70 -3.68 -8.66
CA ILE A 72 2.03 -4.12 -7.31
C ILE A 72 0.82 -3.85 -6.45
N PHE A 73 0.15 -4.89 -5.98
CA PHE A 73 -0.80 -4.81 -4.87
C PHE A 73 -0.01 -4.87 -3.58
N GLY A 74 0.02 -3.81 -2.81
CA GLY A 74 0.82 -3.75 -1.60
C GLY A 74 0.00 -3.33 -0.39
N ALA A 75 0.23 -4.02 0.72
CA ALA A 75 -0.32 -3.65 2.02
C ALA A 75 0.78 -3.61 3.07
N ILE A 76 0.70 -2.66 3.98
CA ILE A 76 1.64 -2.52 5.10
C ILE A 76 0.92 -2.41 6.43
N CYS A 77 1.50 -3.00 7.48
CA CYS A 77 1.16 -2.74 8.87
C CYS A 77 2.31 -1.95 9.51
N PRO A 78 2.25 -0.60 9.51
CA PRO A 78 3.38 0.23 9.92
C PRO A 78 3.81 0.01 11.38
N LYS A 79 2.85 -0.23 12.29
CA LYS A 79 3.15 -0.46 13.70
C LYS A 79 4.05 -1.68 13.93
N LEU A 80 3.91 -2.71 13.10
CA LEU A 80 4.65 -3.97 13.21
C LEU A 80 5.76 -4.10 12.16
N GLY A 81 5.91 -3.13 11.26
CA GLY A 81 6.88 -3.18 10.17
C GLY A 81 6.64 -4.33 9.18
N LYS A 82 5.40 -4.82 9.08
CA LYS A 82 5.01 -5.91 8.17
C LYS A 82 4.58 -5.37 6.81
N GLY A 83 4.74 -6.18 5.78
CA GLY A 83 4.22 -5.92 4.45
C GLY A 83 3.82 -7.21 3.74
N ALA A 84 2.75 -7.14 2.94
CA ALA A 84 2.30 -8.21 2.06
C ALA A 84 2.06 -7.65 0.66
N ALA A 85 2.54 -8.33 -0.39
CA ALA A 85 2.28 -7.88 -1.75
C ALA A 85 2.17 -9.03 -2.75
N LEU A 86 1.48 -8.71 -3.85
CA LEU A 86 1.46 -9.52 -5.07
C LEU A 86 1.76 -8.64 -6.28
N ILE A 87 2.46 -9.22 -7.26
CA ILE A 87 2.70 -8.60 -8.55
C ILE A 87 1.75 -9.26 -9.55
N LEU A 88 0.81 -8.48 -10.10
CA LEU A 88 -0.29 -9.00 -10.90
C LEU A 88 -0.44 -8.22 -12.21
N PRO A 89 -0.85 -8.88 -13.30
CA PRO A 89 -0.94 -8.25 -14.63
C PRO A 89 -2.12 -7.27 -14.75
N SER A 90 -3.12 -7.39 -13.90
CA SER A 90 -4.34 -6.61 -13.95
C SER A 90 -4.80 -6.13 -12.58
N CYS A 91 -5.57 -5.05 -12.55
CA CYS A 91 -6.15 -4.45 -11.35
C CYS A 91 -7.66 -4.65 -11.40
N ASN A 92 -8.16 -5.67 -10.69
CA ASN A 92 -9.56 -6.08 -10.66
C ASN A 92 -9.91 -6.78 -9.33
N THR A 93 -11.18 -7.17 -9.17
CA THR A 93 -11.68 -7.84 -7.95
C THR A 93 -11.00 -9.19 -7.69
N GLU A 94 -10.65 -9.96 -8.72
CA GLU A 94 -9.97 -11.26 -8.56
C GLU A 94 -8.56 -11.06 -8.00
N ALA A 95 -7.83 -10.09 -8.56
CA ALA A 95 -6.52 -9.69 -8.05
C ALA A 95 -6.58 -9.23 -6.59
N MET A 96 -7.61 -8.45 -6.23
CA MET A 96 -7.83 -8.03 -4.85
C MET A 96 -8.15 -9.21 -3.92
N ASN A 97 -8.93 -10.21 -4.37
CA ASN A 97 -9.20 -11.42 -3.60
C ASN A 97 -7.92 -12.20 -3.29
N LEU A 98 -7.04 -12.36 -4.28
CA LEU A 98 -5.73 -12.99 -4.07
C LEU A 98 -4.88 -12.21 -3.06
N HIS A 99 -4.87 -10.88 -3.16
CA HIS A 99 -4.12 -10.03 -2.24
C HIS A 99 -4.68 -10.07 -0.82
N LEU A 100 -6.00 -10.08 -0.64
CA LEU A 100 -6.63 -10.26 0.67
C LEU A 100 -6.24 -11.60 1.32
N ALA A 101 -6.19 -12.68 0.54
CA ALA A 101 -5.74 -13.97 1.03
C ALA A 101 -4.26 -13.94 1.47
N GLU A 102 -3.41 -13.20 0.77
CA GLU A 102 -2.00 -13.03 1.14
C GLU A 102 -1.83 -12.18 2.41
N ILE A 103 -2.57 -11.07 2.53
CA ILE A 103 -2.59 -10.27 3.76
C ILE A 103 -3.04 -11.13 4.94
N ALA A 104 -4.11 -11.93 4.77
CA ALA A 104 -4.65 -12.78 5.82
C ALA A 104 -3.63 -13.76 6.42
N LYS A 105 -2.70 -14.30 5.60
CA LYS A 105 -1.61 -15.18 6.04
C LYS A 105 -0.55 -14.42 6.86
N THR A 106 -0.39 -13.13 6.60
CA THR A 106 0.64 -12.28 7.25
C THR A 106 0.16 -11.72 8.59
N VAL A 107 -1.15 -11.68 8.83
CA VAL A 107 -1.75 -11.30 10.11
C VAL A 107 -1.34 -12.30 11.19
N ALA A 108 -0.96 -11.81 12.37
CA ALA A 108 -0.52 -12.69 13.46
C ALA A 108 -1.64 -13.65 13.91
N PRO A 109 -1.31 -14.86 14.37
CA PRO A 109 -2.29 -15.79 14.91
C PRO A 109 -3.09 -15.15 16.05
N GLY A 110 -4.41 -15.21 15.98
CA GLY A 110 -5.32 -14.62 16.98
C GLY A 110 -5.43 -13.10 16.92
N ALA A 111 -4.79 -12.43 15.93
CA ALA A 111 -4.99 -11.03 15.62
C ALA A 111 -6.04 -10.83 14.52
N HIS A 112 -6.49 -9.60 14.36
CA HIS A 112 -7.45 -9.21 13.33
C HIS A 112 -6.95 -7.96 12.60
N ALA A 113 -6.91 -8.01 11.27
CA ALA A 113 -6.52 -6.87 10.46
C ALA A 113 -7.70 -5.93 10.21
N VAL A 114 -7.52 -4.66 10.52
CA VAL A 114 -8.36 -3.58 10.00
C VAL A 114 -7.63 -2.99 8.80
N LEU A 115 -8.11 -3.32 7.59
CA LEU A 115 -7.49 -2.95 6.33
C LEU A 115 -8.13 -1.66 5.79
N LEU A 116 -7.32 -0.62 5.72
CA LEU A 116 -7.70 0.68 5.18
C LEU A 116 -7.40 0.72 3.68
N VAL A 117 -8.42 0.94 2.87
CA VAL A 117 -8.36 0.98 1.41
C VAL A 117 -8.95 2.29 0.88
N ASP A 118 -8.61 2.68 -0.32
CA ASP A 118 -9.33 3.74 -1.02
C ASP A 118 -10.71 3.25 -1.51
N GLN A 119 -11.45 4.10 -2.22
CA GLN A 119 -12.79 3.76 -2.73
C GLN A 119 -12.77 3.31 -4.21
N ALA A 120 -11.71 2.63 -4.65
CA ALA A 120 -11.71 2.00 -5.97
C ALA A 120 -12.83 0.94 -6.06
N GLY A 121 -13.42 0.78 -7.25
CA GLY A 121 -14.59 -0.08 -7.43
C GLY A 121 -14.36 -1.55 -7.07
N TRP A 122 -13.13 -2.05 -7.22
CA TRP A 122 -12.76 -3.42 -6.83
C TRP A 122 -12.58 -3.59 -5.32
N HIS A 123 -12.32 -2.52 -4.55
CA HIS A 123 -12.23 -2.56 -3.09
C HIS A 123 -13.58 -2.65 -2.38
N LEU A 124 -14.66 -2.25 -3.05
CA LEU A 124 -16.02 -2.23 -2.51
C LEU A 124 -16.97 -3.16 -3.29
N SER A 125 -16.42 -4.04 -4.11
CA SER A 125 -17.20 -4.99 -4.91
C SER A 125 -17.93 -6.00 -4.02
N ALA A 126 -19.20 -6.29 -4.32
CA ALA A 126 -19.95 -7.38 -3.68
C ALA A 126 -19.36 -8.77 -3.93
N ARG A 127 -18.40 -8.91 -4.88
CA ARG A 127 -17.69 -10.16 -5.18
C ARG A 127 -16.38 -10.33 -4.41
N LEU A 128 -16.09 -9.44 -3.45
CA LEU A 128 -14.92 -9.60 -2.59
C LEU A 128 -15.08 -10.79 -1.65
N LEU A 129 -14.06 -11.62 -1.59
CA LEU A 129 -13.93 -12.75 -0.68
C LEU A 129 -13.07 -12.29 0.51
N ILE A 130 -13.72 -11.69 1.51
CA ILE A 130 -13.01 -11.12 2.67
C ILE A 130 -12.69 -12.23 3.67
N PRO A 131 -11.41 -12.50 3.98
CA PRO A 131 -11.02 -13.47 4.99
C PRO A 131 -11.57 -13.13 6.38
N PRO A 132 -11.84 -14.12 7.24
CA PRO A 132 -12.49 -13.92 8.54
C PRO A 132 -11.68 -13.05 9.51
N ASN A 133 -10.36 -13.02 9.34
CA ASN A 133 -9.43 -12.20 10.14
C ASN A 133 -9.15 -10.82 9.54
N ILE A 134 -9.96 -10.36 8.58
CA ILE A 134 -9.85 -9.03 7.97
C ILE A 134 -11.19 -8.30 8.06
N THR A 135 -11.16 -7.02 8.40
CA THR A 135 -12.25 -6.06 8.20
C THR A 135 -11.77 -4.91 7.32
N ILE A 136 -12.47 -4.65 6.23
CA ILE A 136 -12.13 -3.56 5.30
C ILE A 136 -12.83 -2.28 5.77
N LEU A 137 -12.08 -1.19 5.85
CA LEU A 137 -12.59 0.16 6.08
C LEU A 137 -12.14 1.09 4.96
N ALA A 138 -13.10 1.75 4.31
CA ALA A 138 -12.79 2.70 3.25
C ALA A 138 -12.28 4.02 3.83
N LEU A 139 -11.17 4.51 3.30
CA LEU A 139 -10.68 5.87 3.54
C LEU A 139 -11.64 6.90 2.88
N PRO A 140 -11.65 8.16 3.32
CA PRO A 140 -12.42 9.21 2.67
C PRO A 140 -12.03 9.34 1.19
N PRO A 141 -12.99 9.66 0.30
CA PRO A 141 -12.69 9.82 -1.11
C PRO A 141 -11.69 10.97 -1.32
N LYS A 142 -10.80 10.80 -2.29
CA LYS A 142 -9.78 11.80 -2.68
C LYS A 142 -8.88 12.26 -1.53
N SER A 143 -8.46 11.32 -0.68
CA SER A 143 -7.60 11.58 0.50
C SER A 143 -6.33 10.70 0.49
N PRO A 144 -5.50 10.77 -0.58
CA PRO A 144 -4.29 9.95 -0.68
C PRO A 144 -3.28 10.24 0.44
N GLU A 145 -3.31 11.46 1.01
CA GLU A 145 -2.46 11.85 2.15
C GLU A 145 -2.70 11.03 3.42
N LEU A 146 -3.85 10.37 3.53
CA LEU A 146 -4.16 9.48 4.64
C LEU A 146 -3.59 8.07 4.42
N ASN A 147 -3.32 7.68 3.17
CA ASN A 147 -2.76 6.36 2.86
C ASN A 147 -1.22 6.41 2.80
N PRO A 148 -0.51 5.88 3.81
CA PRO A 148 0.96 5.86 3.82
C PRO A 148 1.59 5.00 2.73
N VAL A 149 0.85 4.10 2.09
CA VAL A 149 1.35 3.25 1.01
C VAL A 149 1.78 4.09 -0.20
N GLU A 150 1.15 5.25 -0.43
CA GLU A 150 1.59 6.21 -1.44
C GLU A 150 3.06 6.67 -1.22
N ASN A 151 3.46 6.86 0.04
CA ASN A 151 4.86 7.20 0.36
C ASN A 151 5.79 6.00 0.19
N ILE A 152 5.30 4.77 0.39
CA ILE A 152 6.03 3.54 0.06
C ILE A 152 6.29 3.48 -1.44
N TRP A 153 5.27 3.76 -2.27
CA TRP A 153 5.45 3.79 -3.72
C TRP A 153 6.47 4.83 -4.16
N GLN A 154 6.43 6.03 -3.55
CA GLN A 154 7.41 7.05 -3.85
C GLN A 154 8.83 6.59 -3.47
N TYR A 155 8.99 6.01 -2.28
CA TYR A 155 10.27 5.46 -1.81
C TYR A 155 10.81 4.36 -2.74
N MET A 156 9.95 3.41 -3.16
CA MET A 156 10.36 2.35 -4.08
C MET A 156 10.75 2.88 -5.46
N ARG A 157 10.00 3.86 -5.97
CA ARG A 157 10.34 4.52 -7.24
C ARG A 157 11.68 5.23 -7.16
N ASP A 158 11.92 6.00 -6.11
CA ASP A 158 13.14 6.79 -5.97
C ASP A 158 14.39 5.92 -5.80
N ASN A 159 14.27 4.76 -5.19
CA ASN A 159 15.42 3.90 -4.90
C ASN A 159 15.64 2.78 -5.94
N TRP A 160 14.57 2.21 -6.52
CA TRP A 160 14.72 0.97 -7.29
C TRP A 160 14.00 0.93 -8.64
N LEU A 161 12.85 1.62 -8.81
CA LEU A 161 11.95 1.41 -9.95
C LEU A 161 11.97 2.53 -10.99
N SER A 162 12.50 3.72 -10.69
CA SER A 162 12.58 4.84 -11.64
C SER A 162 13.90 4.93 -12.36
N ASN A 163 13.93 5.71 -13.46
CA ASN A 163 15.11 6.03 -14.27
C ASN A 163 15.82 4.78 -14.85
N ARG A 164 15.06 3.76 -15.23
CA ARG A 164 15.59 2.55 -15.88
C ARG A 164 14.76 2.16 -17.11
N ILE A 165 15.33 1.40 -18.00
CA ILE A 165 14.66 0.78 -19.13
C ILE A 165 14.45 -0.68 -18.77
N PHE A 166 13.21 -1.12 -18.68
CA PHE A 166 12.88 -2.54 -18.50
C PHE A 166 12.96 -3.27 -19.83
N LYS A 167 13.69 -4.37 -19.87
CA LYS A 167 13.96 -5.14 -21.11
C LYS A 167 12.71 -5.88 -21.60
N SER A 168 11.95 -6.48 -20.69
CA SER A 168 10.75 -7.28 -20.95
C SER A 168 9.70 -7.06 -19.85
N TYR A 169 8.55 -7.75 -19.97
CA TYR A 169 7.55 -7.83 -18.90
C TYR A 169 8.12 -8.54 -17.67
N ASP A 170 8.81 -9.65 -17.84
CA ASP A 170 9.41 -10.42 -16.75
C ASP A 170 10.46 -9.57 -16.00
N ASP A 171 11.24 -8.78 -16.72
CA ASP A 171 12.19 -7.84 -16.10
C ASP A 171 11.48 -6.78 -15.23
N ILE A 172 10.25 -6.35 -15.61
CA ILE A 172 9.45 -5.47 -14.75
C ILE A 172 9.03 -6.21 -13.47
N VAL A 173 8.53 -7.44 -13.60
CA VAL A 173 8.09 -8.28 -12.48
C VAL A 173 9.25 -8.53 -11.51
N ASP A 174 10.40 -8.95 -12.02
CA ASP A 174 11.61 -9.22 -11.22
C ASP A 174 12.06 -8.00 -10.41
N HIS A 175 12.05 -6.82 -11.05
CA HIS A 175 12.39 -5.57 -10.37
C HIS A 175 11.35 -5.17 -9.32
N CYS A 176 10.08 -5.43 -9.55
CA CYS A 176 9.02 -5.19 -8.57
C CYS A 176 9.18 -6.12 -7.36
N CYS A 177 9.42 -7.41 -7.60
CA CYS A 177 9.69 -8.40 -6.55
C CYS A 177 10.94 -8.02 -5.73
N TYR A 178 12.03 -7.70 -6.42
CA TYR A 178 13.26 -7.26 -5.75
C TYR A 178 13.04 -6.02 -4.87
N ALA A 179 12.36 -5.00 -5.40
CA ALA A 179 12.11 -3.76 -4.68
C ALA A 179 11.23 -3.99 -3.44
N TRP A 180 10.18 -4.80 -3.58
CA TRP A 180 9.28 -5.13 -2.47
C TRP A 180 9.99 -5.96 -1.40
N ASN A 181 10.68 -7.04 -1.77
CA ASN A 181 11.41 -7.88 -0.84
C ASN A 181 12.49 -7.08 -0.09
N THR A 182 13.24 -6.23 -0.80
CA THR A 182 14.22 -5.32 -0.17
C THR A 182 13.57 -4.34 0.83
N LEU A 183 12.34 -3.92 0.61
CA LEU A 183 11.59 -3.09 1.56
C LEU A 183 11.18 -3.90 2.79
N VAL A 184 10.60 -5.10 2.60
CA VAL A 184 10.09 -5.96 3.69
C VAL A 184 11.23 -6.45 4.59
N ASP A 185 12.42 -6.69 4.04
CA ASP A 185 13.63 -7.01 4.81
C ASP A 185 14.11 -5.85 5.71
N ARG A 186 13.43 -4.69 5.62
CA ARG A 186 13.74 -3.49 6.40
C ARG A 186 12.50 -2.99 7.16
N PRO A 187 11.98 -3.74 8.15
CA PRO A 187 10.76 -3.40 8.87
C PRO A 187 10.78 -1.97 9.45
N TRP A 188 11.93 -1.51 9.94
CA TRP A 188 12.10 -0.12 10.41
C TRP A 188 11.82 0.93 9.33
N LYS A 189 12.03 0.61 8.05
CA LYS A 189 11.75 1.51 6.94
C LYS A 189 10.23 1.62 6.72
N ILE A 190 9.51 0.51 6.77
CA ILE A 190 8.05 0.48 6.72
C ILE A 190 7.47 1.32 7.88
N MET A 191 7.98 1.11 9.10
CA MET A 191 7.59 1.87 10.28
C MET A 191 7.83 3.37 10.07
N SER A 192 9.06 3.75 9.69
CA SER A 192 9.47 5.15 9.51
C SER A 192 8.65 5.90 8.45
N ILE A 193 8.31 5.24 7.33
CA ILE A 193 7.55 5.85 6.24
C ILE A 193 6.05 5.79 6.52
N GLY A 194 5.58 4.69 7.09
CA GLY A 194 4.17 4.32 7.15
C GLY A 194 3.43 4.78 8.40
N LEU A 195 4.11 5.01 9.54
CA LEU A 195 3.43 5.40 10.77
C LEU A 195 2.65 6.71 10.58
N ARG A 196 1.40 6.68 11.05
CA ARG A 196 0.50 7.84 11.07
C ARG A 196 -0.03 8.03 12.49
N GLN A 197 0.19 9.21 13.06
CA GLN A 197 -0.24 9.51 14.43
C GLN A 197 -1.74 9.31 14.61
N TRP A 198 -2.55 9.68 13.63
CA TRP A 198 -4.01 9.53 13.70
C TRP A 198 -4.49 8.07 13.79
N ALA A 199 -3.67 7.11 13.28
CA ALA A 199 -4.01 5.68 13.28
C ALA A 199 -3.40 4.93 14.47
N HIS A 200 -2.39 5.49 15.14
CA HIS A 200 -1.60 4.77 16.14
C HIS A 200 -1.34 5.57 17.42
N GLY A 201 -1.81 6.82 17.52
CA GLY A 201 -1.53 7.75 18.62
C GLY A 201 -2.60 7.77 19.74
N PHE A 202 -3.33 6.67 19.94
CA PHE A 202 -4.36 6.53 20.97
C PHE A 202 -4.22 5.21 21.73
#